data_5fe22ee6c0899f6c00dce67070e56494
#
_entry.id   5fe22ee6c0899f6c00dce67070e56494
#
_cell.length_a   1.000
_cell.length_b   1.000
_cell.length_c   1.000
_cell.angle_alpha   90.00
_cell.angle_beta   90.00
_cell.angle_gamma   90.00
#
_symmetry.space_group_name_H-M   'P 1'
#
loop_
_entity.id
_entity.type
_entity.pdbx_description
1 polymer ?
#
loop_
_entity_poly.entity_id
_entity_poly.type
_entity_poly.pdbx_seq_one_letter_code
_entity_poly.pdbx_strand_id
1 'polypeptide(L)'
;MRIIKLLLLVCVIFLQMGCSKTEVTILMPRTASTRVIYAGGQLKDALAGFGYDPVVVTDSLQSTKVIGQDKGICISLLQASDTTGLKKEGFTITSDGNLIRVVGNDGTGVIYGCREIIDRLEANEGSFDLPATFTDAPEMVLRGGCVGIQKMEYLPGRGVYEYPYTPENFPWFYDKAQWIDYLDMLVENRMNSLYLWNGHPFASLVRLKDYPFAVEVDDETFKKNEDMFLFLTTEAEKRGIFVIQMFYNILLSKPFADHYGLKTQDRNRPITPLVSDYTRKSVAAFIEKYPNVGLLVCLGEA
;
A
#
# COMPACT_ATOMS: atom_id res chain seq x y z
N MET A 1 -18.99 17.28 60.04
CA MET A 1 -19.65 16.25 59.24
C MET A 1 -20.43 16.77 58.03
N ARG A 2 -21.17 17.87 58.09
CA ARG A 2 -21.93 18.41 56.94
C ARG A 2 -21.05 18.95 55.78
N ILE A 3 -19.93 19.62 56.08
CA ILE A 3 -19.03 20.19 55.10
C ILE A 3 -18.29 19.10 54.29
N ILE A 4 -17.89 18.00 54.98
CA ILE A 4 -17.22 16.87 54.31
C ILE A 4 -18.13 16.12 53.34
N LYS A 5 -19.44 16.00 53.69
CA LYS A 5 -20.44 15.41 52.80
C LYS A 5 -20.74 16.29 51.59
N LEU A 6 -20.69 17.63 51.74
CA LEU A 6 -20.85 18.56 50.63
C LEU A 6 -19.65 18.53 49.66
N LEU A 7 -18.43 18.47 50.18
CA LEU A 7 -17.20 18.31 49.37
C LEU A 7 -17.17 16.98 48.62
N LEU A 8 -17.58 15.87 49.23
CA LEU A 8 -17.71 14.57 48.57
C LEU A 8 -18.79 14.59 47.47
N LEU A 9 -19.91 15.26 47.68
CA LEU A 9 -20.96 15.38 46.66
C LEU A 9 -20.52 16.22 45.47
N VAL A 10 -19.76 17.31 45.70
CA VAL A 10 -19.20 18.14 44.63
C VAL A 10 -18.13 17.38 43.85
N CYS A 11 -17.27 16.58 44.50
CA CYS A 11 -16.29 15.72 43.81
C CYS A 11 -16.96 14.62 42.97
N VAL A 12 -18.06 14.02 43.43
CA VAL A 12 -18.81 13.01 42.67
C VAL A 12 -19.51 13.62 41.45
N ILE A 13 -19.99 14.86 41.56
CA ILE A 13 -20.63 15.60 40.42
C ILE A 13 -19.54 15.95 39.36
N PHE A 14 -18.34 16.33 39.77
CA PHE A 14 -17.25 16.58 38.84
C PHE A 14 -16.72 15.30 38.16
N LEU A 15 -16.83 14.13 38.78
CA LEU A 15 -16.48 12.83 38.21
C LEU A 15 -17.54 12.30 37.21
N GLN A 16 -18.73 12.89 37.15
CA GLN A 16 -19.77 12.53 36.19
C GLN A 16 -19.89 13.47 34.97
N MET A 17 -19.05 14.49 34.87
CA MET A 17 -18.89 15.19 33.59
C MET A 17 -18.08 14.28 32.66
N GLY A 18 -18.70 13.19 32.22
CA GLY A 18 -18.19 12.38 31.10
C GLY A 18 -17.98 13.34 29.92
N CYS A 19 -16.74 13.54 29.53
CA CYS A 19 -16.39 14.29 28.33
C CYS A 19 -17.11 13.60 27.16
N SER A 20 -18.23 14.12 26.70
CA SER A 20 -18.89 13.62 25.50
C SER A 20 -17.89 13.84 24.35
N LYS A 21 -17.41 12.75 23.77
CA LYS A 21 -16.53 12.84 22.60
C LYS A 21 -17.26 13.58 21.48
N THR A 22 -16.54 14.42 20.76
CA THR A 22 -17.10 15.08 19.58
C THR A 22 -17.30 14.05 18.48
N GLU A 23 -18.53 13.92 18.01
CA GLU A 23 -18.86 13.03 16.89
C GLU A 23 -18.28 13.59 15.59
N VAL A 24 -17.66 12.69 14.78
CA VAL A 24 -17.14 13.00 13.44
C VAL A 24 -17.71 12.01 12.46
N THR A 25 -18.53 12.47 11.52
CA THR A 25 -19.05 11.62 10.45
C THR A 25 -18.09 11.62 9.25
N ILE A 26 -17.58 10.46 8.86
CA ILE A 26 -16.81 10.26 7.62
C ILE A 26 -17.78 9.73 6.56
N LEU A 27 -18.09 10.55 5.57
CA LEU A 27 -19.03 10.23 4.50
C LEU A 27 -18.29 9.76 3.25
N MET A 28 -18.63 8.57 2.76
CA MET A 28 -18.09 8.01 1.51
C MET A 28 -19.21 7.63 0.53
N PRO A 29 -18.99 7.68 -0.79
CA PRO A 29 -19.94 7.14 -1.77
C PRO A 29 -20.17 5.64 -1.59
N ARG A 30 -21.36 5.13 -1.90
CA ARG A 30 -21.62 3.67 -1.93
C ARG A 30 -20.73 2.91 -2.91
N THR A 31 -20.28 3.59 -3.95
CA THR A 31 -19.38 3.07 -4.98
C THR A 31 -17.91 3.42 -4.71
N ALA A 32 -17.56 3.69 -3.44
CA ALA A 32 -16.19 4.03 -3.08
C ALA A 32 -15.21 2.92 -3.51
N SER A 33 -14.09 3.34 -4.11
CA SER A 33 -13.02 2.40 -4.46
C SER A 33 -12.33 1.86 -3.20
N THR A 34 -11.62 0.74 -3.32
CA THR A 34 -10.84 0.16 -2.21
C THR A 34 -9.87 1.15 -1.58
N ARG A 35 -9.30 2.06 -2.37
CA ARG A 35 -8.42 3.14 -1.90
C ARG A 35 -9.17 4.17 -1.05
N VAL A 36 -10.37 4.57 -1.45
CA VAL A 36 -11.20 5.50 -0.68
C VAL A 36 -11.66 4.84 0.63
N ILE A 37 -12.01 3.56 0.60
CA ILE A 37 -12.35 2.79 1.80
C ILE A 37 -11.16 2.72 2.76
N TYR A 38 -9.96 2.43 2.25
CA TYR A 38 -8.73 2.44 3.04
C TYR A 38 -8.48 3.83 3.66
N ALA A 39 -8.58 4.90 2.87
CA ALA A 39 -8.40 6.27 3.35
C ALA A 39 -9.36 6.63 4.48
N GLY A 40 -10.64 6.26 4.35
CA GLY A 40 -11.65 6.46 5.39
C GLY A 40 -11.37 5.68 6.66
N GLY A 41 -10.82 4.46 6.54
CA GLY A 41 -10.38 3.64 7.67
C GLY A 41 -9.22 4.28 8.43
N GLN A 42 -8.17 4.71 7.74
CA GLN A 42 -7.02 5.41 8.34
C GLN A 42 -7.44 6.69 9.06
N LEU A 43 -8.29 7.50 8.42
CA LEU A 43 -8.81 8.72 9.02
C LEU A 43 -9.65 8.42 10.28
N LYS A 44 -10.49 7.40 10.24
CA LYS A 44 -11.28 6.94 11.41
C LYS A 44 -10.38 6.57 12.58
N ASP A 45 -9.37 5.75 12.33
CA ASP A 45 -8.47 5.26 13.38
C ASP A 45 -7.66 6.42 14.00
N ALA A 46 -7.17 7.34 13.18
CA ALA A 46 -6.47 8.54 13.65
C ALA A 46 -7.39 9.43 14.51
N LEU A 47 -8.62 9.73 14.05
CA LEU A 47 -9.59 10.53 14.80
C LEU A 47 -9.93 9.89 16.16
N ALA A 48 -10.12 8.58 16.19
CA ALA A 48 -10.35 7.85 17.45
C ALA A 48 -9.15 7.98 18.40
N GLY A 49 -7.93 7.96 17.88
CA GLY A 49 -6.68 8.19 18.63
C GLY A 49 -6.62 9.59 19.27
N PHE A 50 -7.15 10.60 18.62
CA PHE A 50 -7.27 11.97 19.14
C PHE A 50 -8.50 12.20 20.05
N GLY A 51 -9.27 11.16 20.33
CA GLY A 51 -10.38 11.24 21.30
C GLY A 51 -11.72 11.65 20.68
N TYR A 52 -11.85 11.72 19.37
CA TYR A 52 -13.12 11.87 18.67
C TYR A 52 -13.94 10.57 18.69
N ASP A 53 -15.21 10.66 18.30
CA ASP A 53 -16.11 9.52 18.07
C ASP A 53 -16.43 9.42 16.55
N PRO A 54 -15.55 8.79 15.74
CA PRO A 54 -15.70 8.75 14.29
C PRO A 54 -16.68 7.66 13.85
N VAL A 55 -17.66 8.04 13.04
CA VAL A 55 -18.61 7.13 12.38
C VAL A 55 -18.42 7.19 10.87
N VAL A 56 -18.27 6.02 10.24
CA VAL A 56 -18.20 5.91 8.78
C VAL A 56 -19.59 5.65 8.22
N VAL A 57 -20.03 6.51 7.30
CA VAL A 57 -21.33 6.40 6.62
C VAL A 57 -21.10 6.29 5.13
N THR A 58 -21.72 5.28 4.52
CA THR A 58 -21.75 5.13 3.05
C THR A 58 -23.13 5.50 2.52
N ASP A 59 -23.21 6.59 1.77
CA ASP A 59 -24.48 7.04 1.21
C ASP A 59 -24.35 7.66 -0.19
N SER A 60 -25.48 7.95 -0.82
CA SER A 60 -25.50 8.75 -2.03
C SER A 60 -25.14 10.21 -1.70
N LEU A 61 -24.36 10.87 -2.55
CA LEU A 61 -23.81 12.23 -2.41
C LEU A 61 -24.86 13.33 -2.12
N GLN A 62 -26.15 13.00 -2.11
CA GLN A 62 -27.25 13.94 -1.81
C GLN A 62 -27.45 14.13 -0.31
N SER A 63 -26.94 13.26 0.54
CA SER A 63 -27.14 13.33 2.00
C SER A 63 -26.25 14.38 2.68
N THR A 64 -25.25 14.96 2.00
CA THR A 64 -24.36 15.99 2.58
C THR A 64 -25.08 17.25 3.04
N LYS A 65 -26.28 17.53 2.52
CA LYS A 65 -27.10 18.65 2.96
C LYS A 65 -27.80 18.40 4.31
N VAL A 66 -27.95 17.15 4.73
CA VAL A 66 -28.73 16.76 5.91
C VAL A 66 -27.82 16.55 7.13
N ILE A 67 -26.58 16.07 6.91
CA ILE A 67 -25.68 15.68 8.03
C ILE A 67 -24.94 16.88 8.63
N GLY A 68 -24.76 17.96 7.89
CA GLY A 68 -23.96 19.14 8.32
C GLY A 68 -24.70 20.15 9.22
N GLN A 69 -25.94 19.90 9.63
CA GLN A 69 -26.73 20.90 10.36
C GLN A 69 -26.89 20.67 11.88
N ASP A 70 -26.61 19.46 12.38
CA ASP A 70 -26.79 19.17 13.82
C ASP A 70 -25.50 18.62 14.47
N LYS A 71 -24.72 19.55 15.05
CA LYS A 71 -23.76 19.31 16.17
C LYS A 71 -22.54 18.41 15.99
N GLY A 72 -22.10 18.05 14.78
CA GLY A 72 -20.89 17.25 14.59
C GLY A 72 -20.03 17.76 13.41
N ILE A 73 -18.81 17.26 13.30
CA ILE A 73 -17.94 17.49 12.13
C ILE A 73 -18.30 16.44 11.07
N CYS A 74 -18.43 16.86 9.81
CA CYS A 74 -18.63 15.97 8.68
C CYS A 74 -17.44 16.04 7.71
N ILE A 75 -16.78 14.92 7.46
CA ILE A 75 -15.69 14.81 6.49
C ILE A 75 -16.17 13.98 5.30
N SER A 76 -16.35 14.61 4.16
CA SER A 76 -16.79 13.95 2.92
C SER A 76 -15.61 13.59 2.03
N LEU A 77 -15.47 12.30 1.67
CA LEU A 77 -14.42 11.77 0.82
C LEU A 77 -14.96 11.52 -0.58
N LEU A 78 -14.40 12.20 -1.57
CA LEU A 78 -14.86 12.16 -2.94
C LEU A 78 -13.69 11.88 -3.90
N GLN A 79 -13.88 10.92 -4.80
CA GLN A 79 -13.03 10.78 -5.95
C GLN A 79 -13.66 11.55 -7.11
N ALA A 80 -12.94 12.52 -7.65
CA ALA A 80 -13.41 13.31 -8.77
C ALA A 80 -13.36 12.51 -10.07
N SER A 81 -14.18 12.89 -11.03
CA SER A 81 -13.96 12.56 -12.44
C SER A 81 -12.98 13.58 -13.06
N ASP A 82 -12.37 13.26 -14.19
CA ASP A 82 -11.31 14.00 -14.92
C ASP A 82 -11.54 15.51 -15.18
N THR A 83 -12.62 16.08 -14.66
CA THR A 83 -13.04 17.48 -14.90
C THR A 83 -12.51 18.49 -13.90
N THR A 84 -11.76 18.07 -12.86
CA THR A 84 -11.36 18.98 -11.78
C THR A 84 -10.08 19.79 -12.05
N GLY A 85 -9.32 19.46 -13.10
CA GLY A 85 -8.01 20.09 -13.37
C GLY A 85 -6.90 19.69 -12.40
N LEU A 86 -7.18 18.78 -11.46
CA LEU A 86 -6.17 18.24 -10.54
C LEU A 86 -5.20 17.31 -11.29
N LYS A 87 -3.91 17.36 -10.95
CA LYS A 87 -2.92 16.39 -11.41
C LYS A 87 -3.26 14.99 -10.86
N LYS A 88 -2.70 13.94 -11.47
CA LYS A 88 -2.76 12.57 -10.94
C LYS A 88 -2.30 12.54 -9.47
N GLU A 89 -3.02 11.79 -8.64
CA GLU A 89 -2.79 11.70 -7.19
C GLU A 89 -2.93 13.04 -6.43
N GLY A 90 -3.38 14.10 -7.10
CA GLY A 90 -3.66 15.40 -6.50
C GLY A 90 -4.98 15.38 -5.74
N PHE A 91 -5.10 16.30 -4.78
CA PHE A 91 -6.30 16.46 -3.97
C PHE A 91 -6.55 17.94 -3.62
N THR A 92 -7.80 18.22 -3.24
CA THR A 92 -8.22 19.49 -2.64
C THR A 92 -8.98 19.19 -1.35
N ILE A 93 -8.65 19.91 -0.30
CA ILE A 93 -9.43 19.96 0.95
C ILE A 93 -10.12 21.31 0.99
N THR A 94 -11.42 21.33 1.27
CA THR A 94 -12.18 22.55 1.57
C THR A 94 -12.81 22.43 2.93
N SER A 95 -12.74 23.49 3.75
CA SER A 95 -13.35 23.56 5.07
C SER A 95 -14.31 24.73 5.14
N ASP A 96 -15.57 24.47 5.52
CA ASP A 96 -16.63 25.45 5.72
C ASP A 96 -17.40 25.09 7.00
N GLY A 97 -17.03 25.75 8.08
CA GLY A 97 -17.54 25.43 9.42
C GLY A 97 -17.24 23.97 9.80
N ASN A 98 -18.29 23.19 10.06
CA ASN A 98 -18.18 21.78 10.43
C ASN A 98 -18.12 20.83 9.23
N LEU A 99 -18.11 21.34 8.01
CA LEU A 99 -18.07 20.53 6.79
C LEU A 99 -16.70 20.59 6.14
N ILE A 100 -16.02 19.46 6.11
CA ILE A 100 -14.74 19.27 5.45
C ILE A 100 -14.96 18.37 4.23
N ARG A 101 -14.45 18.76 3.07
CA ARG A 101 -14.49 17.94 1.86
C ARG A 101 -13.08 17.64 1.39
N VAL A 102 -12.81 16.36 1.16
CA VAL A 102 -11.60 15.87 0.52
C VAL A 102 -11.99 15.40 -0.88
N VAL A 103 -11.46 16.05 -1.90
CA VAL A 103 -11.68 15.69 -3.31
C VAL A 103 -10.35 15.28 -3.91
N GLY A 104 -10.17 13.98 -4.18
CA GLY A 104 -9.00 13.47 -4.90
C GLY A 104 -9.26 13.34 -6.40
N ASN A 105 -8.27 13.59 -7.26
CA ASN A 105 -8.37 13.30 -8.69
C ASN A 105 -8.59 11.81 -8.96
N ASP A 106 -8.02 10.98 -8.09
CA ASP A 106 -8.17 9.53 -8.06
C ASP A 106 -8.22 9.05 -6.60
N GLY A 107 -8.35 7.73 -6.40
CA GLY A 107 -8.40 7.16 -5.05
C GLY A 107 -7.14 7.42 -4.22
N THR A 108 -5.96 7.53 -4.87
CA THR A 108 -4.70 7.85 -4.18
C THR A 108 -4.68 9.32 -3.73
N GLY A 109 -5.23 10.24 -4.53
CA GLY A 109 -5.43 11.63 -4.12
C GLY A 109 -6.32 11.74 -2.89
N VAL A 110 -7.37 10.90 -2.76
CA VAL A 110 -8.18 10.85 -1.54
C VAL A 110 -7.36 10.36 -0.34
N ILE A 111 -6.51 9.33 -0.52
CA ILE A 111 -5.61 8.85 0.54
C ILE A 111 -4.72 10.01 1.03
N TYR A 112 -4.08 10.74 0.11
CA TYR A 112 -3.18 11.85 0.47
C TYR A 112 -3.92 13.04 1.10
N GLY A 113 -5.14 13.31 0.67
CA GLY A 113 -5.97 14.32 1.32
C GLY A 113 -6.37 13.95 2.75
N CYS A 114 -6.69 12.68 3.01
CA CYS A 114 -6.92 12.18 4.37
C CYS A 114 -5.65 12.21 5.20
N ARG A 115 -4.49 11.85 4.64
CA ARG A 115 -3.21 11.95 5.34
C ARG A 115 -2.88 13.40 5.70
N GLU A 116 -3.14 14.36 4.82
CA GLU A 116 -2.97 15.78 5.13
C GLU A 116 -3.80 16.22 6.34
N ILE A 117 -5.05 15.75 6.45
CA ILE A 117 -5.87 16.03 7.63
C ILE A 117 -5.25 15.40 8.88
N ILE A 118 -4.77 14.16 8.80
CA ILE A 118 -4.11 13.45 9.90
C ILE A 118 -2.84 14.20 10.33
N ASP A 119 -1.98 14.58 9.38
CA ASP A 119 -0.75 15.34 9.63
C ASP A 119 -1.03 16.66 10.38
N ARG A 120 -2.11 17.36 10.00
CA ARG A 120 -2.54 18.58 10.67
C ARG A 120 -3.09 18.33 12.07
N LEU A 121 -3.86 17.27 12.26
CA LEU A 121 -4.32 16.87 13.60
C LEU A 121 -3.14 16.52 14.51
N GLU A 122 -2.13 15.81 13.98
CA GLU A 122 -0.89 15.50 14.71
C GLU A 122 -0.14 16.77 15.10
N ALA A 123 0.00 17.72 14.16
CA ALA A 123 0.70 18.99 14.39
C ALA A 123 -0.03 19.92 15.38
N ASN A 124 -1.37 19.79 15.49
CA ASN A 124 -2.22 20.68 16.31
C ASN A 124 -2.88 19.97 17.49
N GLU A 125 -2.24 18.91 18.04
CA GLU A 125 -2.67 18.19 19.23
C GLU A 125 -4.15 17.71 19.15
N GLY A 126 -4.56 17.26 17.95
CA GLY A 126 -5.91 16.76 17.67
C GLY A 126 -6.94 17.83 17.27
N SER A 127 -6.55 19.09 17.17
CA SER A 127 -7.47 20.17 16.75
C SER A 127 -7.52 20.31 15.23
N PHE A 128 -8.72 20.56 14.68
CA PHE A 128 -8.89 20.87 13.26
C PHE A 128 -8.49 22.30 12.98
N ASP A 129 -7.23 22.50 12.53
CA ASP A 129 -6.73 23.77 11.98
C ASP A 129 -6.55 23.62 10.47
N LEU A 130 -7.64 23.78 9.72
CA LEU A 130 -7.70 23.64 8.29
C LEU A 130 -7.92 24.99 7.61
N PRO A 131 -7.16 25.33 6.56
CA PRO A 131 -7.47 26.51 5.75
C PRO A 131 -8.82 26.30 5.01
N ALA A 132 -9.46 27.39 4.63
CA ALA A 132 -10.72 27.33 3.87
C ALA A 132 -10.57 26.49 2.58
N THR A 133 -9.40 26.51 1.96
CA THR A 133 -9.05 25.67 0.81
C THR A 133 -7.56 25.35 0.83
N PHE A 134 -7.22 24.07 0.59
CA PHE A 134 -5.85 23.58 0.41
C PHE A 134 -5.81 22.61 -0.76
N THR A 135 -4.87 22.79 -1.67
CA THR A 135 -4.69 21.91 -2.83
C THR A 135 -3.23 21.51 -2.95
N ASP A 136 -2.97 20.24 -3.17
CA ASP A 136 -1.63 19.69 -3.38
C ASP A 136 -1.64 18.54 -4.37
N ALA A 137 -0.49 18.27 -4.99
CA ALA A 137 -0.27 17.17 -5.90
C ALA A 137 1.22 16.84 -5.99
N PRO A 138 1.59 15.56 -6.13
CA PRO A 138 2.98 15.17 -6.26
C PRO A 138 3.60 15.68 -7.58
N GLU A 139 4.86 16.10 -7.51
CA GLU A 139 5.64 16.50 -8.70
C GLU A 139 6.25 15.29 -9.42
N MET A 140 6.70 14.27 -8.67
CA MET A 140 7.28 13.05 -9.23
C MET A 140 6.21 11.98 -9.45
N VAL A 141 6.25 11.32 -10.61
CA VAL A 141 5.29 10.27 -11.00
C VAL A 141 5.46 9.01 -10.14
N LEU A 142 6.71 8.58 -9.89
CA LEU A 142 7.04 7.42 -9.06
C LEU A 142 7.88 7.86 -7.87
N ARG A 143 7.47 7.45 -6.68
CA ARG A 143 8.11 7.75 -5.39
C ARG A 143 8.04 6.48 -4.55
N GLY A 144 9.18 5.93 -4.14
CA GLY A 144 9.14 4.67 -3.40
C GLY A 144 10.47 4.20 -2.88
N GLY A 145 10.42 3.11 -2.15
CA GLY A 145 11.57 2.41 -1.62
C GLY A 145 11.90 1.14 -2.41
N CYS A 146 13.16 0.72 -2.32
CA CYS A 146 13.63 -0.53 -2.91
C CYS A 146 13.94 -1.53 -1.79
N VAL A 147 13.34 -2.73 -1.87
CA VAL A 147 13.60 -3.84 -0.95
C VAL A 147 14.32 -4.96 -1.70
N GLY A 148 15.56 -5.26 -1.29
CA GLY A 148 16.36 -6.33 -1.86
C GLY A 148 15.95 -7.68 -1.30
N ILE A 149 15.40 -8.56 -2.13
CA ILE A 149 15.15 -9.97 -1.79
C ILE A 149 16.35 -10.79 -2.30
N GLN A 150 17.50 -10.55 -1.69
CA GLN A 150 18.77 -11.18 -2.02
C GLN A 150 19.68 -11.23 -0.79
N LYS A 151 20.70 -12.07 -0.83
CA LYS A 151 21.73 -12.17 0.19
C LYS A 151 23.08 -11.73 -0.39
N MET A 152 24.05 -11.46 0.49
CA MET A 152 25.39 -11.00 0.13
C MET A 152 26.35 -12.15 -0.23
N GLU A 153 25.89 -13.38 -0.16
CA GLU A 153 26.70 -14.57 -0.46
C GLU A 153 26.17 -15.26 -1.71
N TYR A 154 27.04 -15.92 -2.46
CA TYR A 154 26.62 -16.76 -3.57
C TYR A 154 26.18 -18.14 -3.07
N LEU A 155 25.10 -18.65 -3.62
CA LEU A 155 24.74 -20.06 -3.43
C LEU A 155 25.79 -20.96 -4.11
N PRO A 156 26.05 -22.15 -3.56
CA PRO A 156 26.96 -23.10 -4.21
C PRO A 156 26.56 -23.36 -5.67
N GLY A 157 27.56 -23.28 -6.57
CA GLY A 157 27.35 -23.48 -7.99
C GLY A 157 26.72 -22.33 -8.75
N ARG A 158 26.58 -21.14 -8.11
CA ARG A 158 26.07 -19.91 -8.74
C ARG A 158 27.14 -18.83 -8.75
N GLY A 159 27.06 -17.94 -9.73
CA GLY A 159 27.90 -16.74 -9.81
C GLY A 159 27.16 -15.46 -9.50
N VAL A 160 26.01 -15.53 -8.80
CA VAL A 160 25.10 -14.40 -8.53
C VAL A 160 24.52 -14.47 -7.13
N TYR A 161 24.14 -13.30 -6.57
CA TYR A 161 23.51 -13.16 -5.25
C TYR A 161 22.00 -13.51 -5.27
N GLU A 162 21.65 -14.60 -5.97
CA GLU A 162 20.27 -15.02 -6.10
C GLU A 162 19.93 -16.16 -5.16
N TYR A 163 18.78 -16.01 -4.56
CA TYR A 163 18.24 -17.03 -3.68
C TYR A 163 16.78 -17.27 -4.04
N PRO A 164 16.34 -18.53 -4.10
CA PRO A 164 14.92 -18.85 -4.15
C PRO A 164 14.18 -18.25 -2.96
N TYR A 165 12.94 -17.84 -3.15
CA TYR A 165 12.10 -17.39 -2.07
C TYR A 165 11.69 -18.59 -1.21
N THR A 166 12.31 -18.70 -0.05
CA THR A 166 11.99 -19.72 0.96
C THR A 166 11.94 -19.08 2.35
N PRO A 167 11.18 -19.67 3.30
CA PRO A 167 11.16 -19.19 4.68
C PRO A 167 12.54 -19.17 5.36
N GLU A 168 13.44 -20.08 4.96
CA GLU A 168 14.81 -20.14 5.48
C GLU A 168 15.68 -19.01 4.94
N ASN A 169 15.52 -18.67 3.67
CA ASN A 169 16.29 -17.60 3.05
C ASN A 169 15.80 -16.22 3.46
N PHE A 170 14.50 -16.01 3.48
CA PHE A 170 13.86 -14.72 3.72
C PHE A 170 12.67 -14.85 4.66
N PRO A 171 12.87 -15.17 5.97
CA PRO A 171 11.76 -15.33 6.92
C PRO A 171 10.87 -14.08 7.02
N TRP A 172 11.48 -12.89 6.94
CA TRP A 172 10.78 -11.61 6.96
C TRP A 172 9.84 -11.40 5.77
N PHE A 173 10.13 -12.01 4.61
CA PHE A 173 9.27 -11.90 3.42
C PHE A 173 7.86 -12.47 3.68
N TYR A 174 7.74 -13.45 4.57
CA TYR A 174 6.48 -14.11 4.93
C TYR A 174 5.76 -13.45 6.12
N ASP A 175 6.32 -12.38 6.68
CA ASP A 175 5.67 -11.62 7.74
C ASP A 175 4.71 -10.59 7.17
N LYS A 176 3.41 -10.96 7.16
CA LYS A 176 2.34 -10.10 6.65
C LYS A 176 2.18 -8.80 7.45
N ALA A 177 2.40 -8.85 8.77
CA ALA A 177 2.26 -7.67 9.62
C ALA A 177 3.36 -6.65 9.29
N GLN A 178 4.61 -7.11 9.17
CA GLN A 178 5.74 -6.26 8.76
C GLN A 178 5.51 -5.60 7.40
N TRP A 179 4.92 -6.32 6.44
CA TRP A 179 4.58 -5.73 5.13
C TRP A 179 3.46 -4.68 5.23
N ILE A 180 2.45 -4.90 6.08
CA ILE A 180 1.41 -3.89 6.32
C ILE A 180 2.03 -2.63 6.89
N ASP A 181 2.85 -2.74 7.95
CA ASP A 181 3.52 -1.60 8.59
C ASP A 181 4.42 -0.85 7.59
N TYR A 182 5.16 -1.59 6.74
CA TYR A 182 6.00 -0.99 5.72
C TYR A 182 5.20 -0.25 4.64
N LEU A 183 4.09 -0.83 4.16
CA LEU A 183 3.22 -0.20 3.16
C LEU A 183 2.51 1.03 3.75
N ASP A 184 2.09 0.97 5.01
CA ASP A 184 1.49 2.12 5.70
C ASP A 184 2.51 3.25 5.87
N MET A 185 3.76 2.94 6.24
CA MET A 185 4.86 3.91 6.28
C MET A 185 5.11 4.56 4.90
N LEU A 186 5.01 3.80 3.80
CA LEU A 186 5.11 4.38 2.45
C LEU A 186 3.98 5.39 2.19
N VAL A 187 2.74 5.07 2.58
CA VAL A 187 1.59 5.99 2.46
C VAL A 187 1.78 7.24 3.29
N GLU A 188 2.22 7.11 4.54
CA GLU A 188 2.51 8.23 5.44
C GLU A 188 3.50 9.22 4.81
N ASN A 189 4.46 8.71 4.04
CA ASN A 189 5.42 9.51 3.30
C ASN A 189 4.98 9.83 1.85
N ARG A 190 3.71 9.62 1.51
CA ARG A 190 3.12 9.86 0.19
C ARG A 190 3.87 9.17 -0.95
N MET A 191 4.45 8.01 -0.68
CA MET A 191 5.09 7.15 -1.68
C MET A 191 4.04 6.26 -2.35
N ASN A 192 4.23 6.01 -3.65
CA ASN A 192 3.29 5.28 -4.49
C ASN A 192 3.90 4.08 -5.22
N SER A 193 5.11 3.69 -4.88
CA SER A 193 5.78 2.55 -5.52
C SER A 193 6.66 1.77 -4.56
N LEU A 194 6.66 0.45 -4.73
CA LEU A 194 7.51 -0.50 -4.03
C LEU A 194 8.33 -1.27 -5.07
N TYR A 195 9.64 -1.10 -5.04
CA TYR A 195 10.56 -1.86 -5.88
C TYR A 195 11.03 -3.09 -5.12
N LEU A 196 10.86 -4.28 -5.71
CA LEU A 196 11.36 -5.53 -5.19
C LEU A 196 12.53 -5.98 -6.07
N TRP A 197 13.70 -6.10 -5.49
CA TRP A 197 14.89 -6.50 -6.21
C TRP A 197 15.20 -7.97 -5.94
N ASN A 198 15.10 -8.78 -7.00
CA ASN A 198 15.64 -10.13 -7.06
C ASN A 198 16.05 -10.40 -8.50
N GLY A 199 17.19 -11.05 -8.72
CA GLY A 199 17.72 -11.23 -10.06
C GLY A 199 16.89 -12.15 -10.95
N HIS A 200 16.25 -13.19 -10.38
CA HIS A 200 15.39 -14.12 -11.12
C HIS A 200 14.18 -14.60 -10.28
N PRO A 201 13.19 -13.74 -10.03
CA PRO A 201 12.08 -14.05 -9.13
C PRO A 201 11.14 -15.13 -9.69
N PHE A 202 11.10 -15.31 -11.01
CA PHE A 202 10.13 -16.16 -11.69
C PHE A 202 10.22 -17.63 -11.26
N ALA A 203 11.42 -18.14 -10.98
CA ALA A 203 11.65 -19.52 -10.54
C ALA A 203 10.98 -19.85 -9.19
N SER A 204 10.64 -18.84 -8.41
CA SER A 204 9.96 -18.98 -7.11
C SER A 204 8.50 -18.57 -7.12
N LEU A 205 8.02 -17.90 -8.18
CA LEU A 205 6.71 -17.22 -8.21
C LEU A 205 5.79 -17.69 -9.34
N VAL A 206 6.31 -18.29 -10.42
CA VAL A 206 5.48 -18.77 -11.52
C VAL A 206 5.87 -20.17 -11.98
N ARG A 207 4.89 -20.92 -12.47
CA ARG A 207 5.07 -22.21 -13.13
C ARG A 207 4.78 -22.07 -14.61
N LEU A 208 5.68 -22.56 -15.43
CA LEU A 208 5.53 -22.54 -16.88
C LEU A 208 5.08 -23.90 -17.38
N LYS A 209 4.00 -23.95 -18.15
CA LYS A 209 3.47 -25.20 -18.70
C LYS A 209 4.52 -25.94 -19.54
N ASP A 210 5.31 -25.20 -20.33
CA ASP A 210 6.31 -25.78 -21.23
C ASP A 210 7.66 -26.07 -20.55
N TYR A 211 7.88 -25.50 -19.35
CA TYR A 211 9.10 -25.65 -18.55
C TYR A 211 8.77 -25.96 -17.08
N PRO A 212 8.00 -27.04 -16.79
CA PRO A 212 7.52 -27.31 -15.43
C PRO A 212 8.65 -27.55 -14.42
N PHE A 213 9.82 -27.97 -14.90
CA PHE A 213 11.02 -28.21 -14.11
C PHE A 213 11.79 -26.93 -13.76
N ALA A 214 11.44 -25.76 -14.30
CA ALA A 214 12.18 -24.52 -14.09
C ALA A 214 11.95 -23.86 -12.72
N VAL A 215 11.08 -24.41 -11.88
CA VAL A 215 10.82 -23.94 -10.52
C VAL A 215 11.94 -24.38 -9.57
N GLU A 216 12.37 -23.48 -8.67
CA GLU A 216 13.49 -23.72 -7.75
C GLU A 216 13.05 -24.03 -6.31
N VAL A 217 11.77 -24.15 -6.03
CA VAL A 217 11.20 -24.41 -4.72
C VAL A 217 10.23 -25.60 -4.80
N ASP A 218 10.02 -26.29 -3.68
CA ASP A 218 9.02 -27.35 -3.59
C ASP A 218 7.57 -26.81 -3.68
N ASP A 219 6.61 -27.70 -3.79
CA ASP A 219 5.20 -27.34 -3.99
C ASP A 219 4.61 -26.56 -2.81
N GLU A 220 5.00 -26.89 -1.59
CA GLU A 220 4.52 -26.21 -0.38
C GLU A 220 5.07 -24.78 -0.32
N THR A 221 6.36 -24.61 -0.52
CA THR A 221 7.02 -23.30 -0.57
C THR A 221 6.49 -22.46 -1.73
N PHE A 222 6.29 -23.08 -2.89
CA PHE A 222 5.72 -22.41 -4.04
C PHE A 222 4.34 -21.82 -3.73
N LYS A 223 3.47 -22.60 -3.06
CA LYS A 223 2.15 -22.13 -2.66
C LYS A 223 2.23 -20.98 -1.64
N LYS A 224 3.13 -21.07 -0.67
CA LYS A 224 3.38 -19.96 0.28
C LYS A 224 3.83 -18.69 -0.44
N ASN A 225 4.68 -18.81 -1.44
CA ASN A 225 5.15 -17.68 -2.25
C ASN A 225 4.03 -17.03 -3.03
N GLU A 226 3.17 -17.84 -3.68
CA GLU A 226 1.98 -17.34 -4.37
C GLU A 226 1.07 -16.53 -3.43
N ASP A 227 0.69 -17.13 -2.30
CA ASP A 227 -0.21 -16.52 -1.33
C ASP A 227 0.38 -15.22 -0.76
N MET A 228 1.70 -15.21 -0.50
CA MET A 228 2.38 -14.04 0.04
C MET A 228 2.51 -12.93 -0.99
N PHE A 229 2.88 -13.24 -2.23
CA PHE A 229 3.03 -12.23 -3.27
C PHE A 229 1.67 -11.64 -3.69
N LEU A 230 0.62 -12.46 -3.78
CA LEU A 230 -0.76 -12.00 -3.99
C LEU A 230 -1.24 -11.09 -2.85
N PHE A 231 -0.96 -11.46 -1.61
CA PHE A 231 -1.25 -10.62 -0.45
C PHE A 231 -0.56 -9.26 -0.58
N LEU A 232 0.75 -9.25 -0.83
CA LEU A 232 1.54 -8.02 -0.92
C LEU A 232 1.03 -7.09 -2.02
N THR A 233 0.80 -7.61 -3.23
CA THR A 233 0.33 -6.80 -4.37
C THR A 233 -1.09 -6.27 -4.16
N THR A 234 -1.96 -7.05 -3.51
CA THR A 234 -3.32 -6.63 -3.17
C THR A 234 -3.34 -5.55 -2.09
N GLU A 235 -2.54 -5.71 -1.03
CA GLU A 235 -2.46 -4.70 0.03
C GLU A 235 -1.79 -3.41 -0.45
N ALA A 236 -0.81 -3.51 -1.34
CA ALA A 236 -0.21 -2.36 -2.00
C ALA A 236 -1.23 -1.60 -2.86
N GLU A 237 -2.07 -2.31 -3.63
CA GLU A 237 -3.11 -1.68 -4.45
C GLU A 237 -4.12 -0.87 -3.64
N LYS A 238 -4.58 -1.41 -2.51
CA LYS A 238 -5.49 -0.72 -1.59
C LYS A 238 -4.92 0.62 -1.11
N ARG A 239 -3.60 0.72 -1.02
CA ARG A 239 -2.84 1.89 -0.58
C ARG A 239 -2.39 2.81 -1.70
N GLY A 240 -2.74 2.49 -2.95
CA GLY A 240 -2.27 3.25 -4.11
C GLY A 240 -0.80 3.05 -4.44
N ILE A 241 -0.18 1.98 -3.92
CA ILE A 241 1.24 1.65 -4.14
C ILE A 241 1.35 0.64 -5.28
N PHE A 242 2.12 0.96 -6.30
CA PHE A 242 2.41 0.07 -7.43
C PHE A 242 3.65 -0.77 -7.14
N VAL A 243 3.55 -2.09 -7.26
CA VAL A 243 4.67 -3.02 -7.05
C VAL A 243 5.47 -3.17 -8.34
N ILE A 244 6.78 -2.94 -8.29
CA ILE A 244 7.68 -3.04 -9.43
C ILE A 244 8.72 -4.12 -9.12
N GLN A 245 8.61 -5.27 -9.81
CA GLN A 245 9.55 -6.35 -9.68
C GLN A 245 10.73 -6.13 -10.61
N MET A 246 11.93 -6.02 -10.05
CA MET A 246 13.18 -5.96 -10.80
C MET A 246 13.70 -7.36 -11.09
N PHE A 247 14.28 -7.55 -12.26
CA PHE A 247 14.95 -8.79 -12.63
C PHE A 247 16.05 -8.55 -13.69
N TYR A 248 16.98 -9.49 -13.79
CA TYR A 248 18.03 -9.47 -14.81
C TYR A 248 17.67 -10.37 -15.99
N ASN A 249 17.73 -9.83 -17.19
CA ASN A 249 17.40 -10.56 -18.42
C ASN A 249 18.39 -11.68 -18.75
N ILE A 250 19.60 -11.62 -18.19
CA ILE A 250 20.69 -12.60 -18.45
C ILE A 250 20.64 -13.82 -17.52
N LEU A 251 19.76 -13.79 -16.50
CA LEU A 251 19.68 -14.86 -15.52
C LEU A 251 18.66 -15.91 -15.92
N LEU A 252 18.98 -17.17 -15.62
CA LEU A 252 18.10 -18.33 -15.81
C LEU A 252 17.94 -19.04 -14.46
N SER A 253 16.80 -19.69 -14.25
CA SER A 253 16.66 -20.56 -13.09
C SER A 253 17.68 -21.70 -13.16
N LYS A 254 18.17 -22.14 -12.01
CA LYS A 254 19.18 -23.21 -11.99
C LYS A 254 18.66 -24.52 -12.59
N PRO A 255 17.42 -24.99 -12.28
CA PRO A 255 16.90 -26.20 -12.92
C PRO A 255 16.76 -26.08 -14.44
N PHE A 256 16.38 -24.89 -14.95
CA PHE A 256 16.33 -24.67 -16.39
C PHE A 256 17.74 -24.71 -17.02
N ALA A 257 18.67 -24.04 -16.39
CA ALA A 257 20.07 -24.02 -16.85
C ALA A 257 20.68 -25.42 -16.85
N ASP A 258 20.51 -26.18 -15.78
CA ASP A 258 21.02 -27.56 -15.66
C ASP A 258 20.42 -28.49 -16.72
N HIS A 259 19.10 -28.38 -16.94
CA HIS A 259 18.38 -29.21 -17.93
C HIS A 259 18.93 -29.05 -19.37
N TYR A 260 19.34 -27.83 -19.72
CA TYR A 260 19.85 -27.52 -21.07
C TYR A 260 21.37 -27.38 -21.15
N GLY A 261 22.12 -27.70 -20.09
CA GLY A 261 23.58 -27.56 -20.04
C GLY A 261 24.05 -26.11 -20.15
N LEU A 262 23.27 -25.15 -19.63
CA LEU A 262 23.56 -23.73 -19.65
C LEU A 262 24.12 -23.25 -18.29
N LYS A 263 24.78 -22.10 -18.28
CA LYS A 263 25.10 -21.40 -17.03
C LYS A 263 23.86 -20.60 -16.54
N THR A 264 23.66 -20.44 -15.25
CA THR A 264 22.63 -19.58 -14.70
C THR A 264 22.82 -18.12 -15.07
N GLN A 265 24.09 -17.68 -15.12
CA GLN A 265 24.48 -16.36 -15.59
C GLN A 265 25.56 -16.49 -16.66
N ASP A 266 25.37 -15.79 -17.78
CA ASP A 266 26.39 -15.71 -18.84
C ASP A 266 26.17 -14.43 -19.66
N ARG A 267 27.06 -13.44 -19.46
CA ARG A 267 27.02 -12.15 -20.17
C ARG A 267 27.26 -12.30 -21.69
N ASN A 268 27.94 -13.35 -22.07
CA ASN A 268 28.29 -13.61 -23.48
C ASN A 268 27.34 -14.62 -24.13
N ARG A 269 26.27 -15.03 -23.41
CA ARG A 269 25.30 -15.97 -23.97
C ARG A 269 24.61 -15.35 -25.17
N PRO A 270 24.62 -16.02 -26.32
CA PRO A 270 23.83 -15.56 -27.45
C PRO A 270 22.34 -15.68 -27.12
N ILE A 271 21.55 -14.75 -27.64
CA ILE A 271 20.09 -14.83 -27.55
C ILE A 271 19.64 -15.97 -28.47
N THR A 272 19.27 -17.09 -27.85
CA THR A 272 18.74 -18.25 -28.57
C THR A 272 17.21 -18.25 -28.51
N PRO A 273 16.51 -18.89 -29.47
CA PRO A 273 15.05 -19.05 -29.41
C PRO A 273 14.57 -19.69 -28.10
N LEU A 274 15.33 -20.65 -27.56
CA LEU A 274 15.03 -21.31 -26.28
C LEU A 274 15.01 -20.32 -25.09
N VAL A 275 16.09 -19.55 -24.91
CA VAL A 275 16.24 -18.60 -23.82
C VAL A 275 15.21 -17.46 -23.97
N SER A 276 15.01 -16.98 -25.19
CA SER A 276 14.02 -15.95 -25.49
C SER A 276 12.59 -16.42 -25.15
N ASP A 277 12.23 -17.66 -25.52
CA ASP A 277 10.91 -18.22 -25.22
C ASP A 277 10.71 -18.42 -23.71
N TYR A 278 11.70 -18.94 -23.00
CA TYR A 278 11.66 -19.09 -21.55
C TYR A 278 11.44 -17.75 -20.84
N THR A 279 12.24 -16.72 -21.17
CA THR A 279 12.13 -15.39 -20.56
C THR A 279 10.78 -14.75 -20.87
N ARG A 280 10.33 -14.78 -22.13
CA ARG A 280 9.03 -14.25 -22.56
C ARG A 280 7.88 -14.91 -21.78
N LYS A 281 7.90 -16.24 -21.65
CA LYS A 281 6.86 -16.98 -20.93
C LYS A 281 6.89 -16.70 -19.43
N SER A 282 8.09 -16.57 -18.84
CA SER A 282 8.24 -16.21 -17.42
C SER A 282 7.61 -14.84 -17.12
N VAL A 283 7.94 -13.85 -17.94
CA VAL A 283 7.38 -12.50 -17.83
C VAL A 283 5.86 -12.51 -18.02
N ALA A 284 5.37 -13.17 -19.07
CA ALA A 284 3.93 -13.24 -19.36
C ALA A 284 3.16 -13.90 -18.22
N ALA A 285 3.63 -15.06 -17.75
CA ALA A 285 2.99 -15.79 -16.63
C ALA A 285 2.99 -14.96 -15.34
N PHE A 286 4.04 -14.18 -15.08
CA PHE A 286 4.11 -13.34 -13.89
C PHE A 286 3.09 -12.19 -13.94
N ILE A 287 3.04 -11.46 -15.05
CA ILE A 287 2.10 -10.33 -15.22
C ILE A 287 0.64 -10.82 -15.24
N GLU A 288 0.38 -11.98 -15.85
CA GLU A 288 -0.98 -12.57 -15.88
C GLU A 288 -1.44 -13.00 -14.49
N LYS A 289 -0.52 -13.51 -13.68
CA LYS A 289 -0.85 -14.09 -12.38
C LYS A 289 -1.05 -13.06 -11.27
N TYR A 290 -0.22 -12.03 -11.24
CA TYR A 290 -0.19 -11.08 -10.13
C TYR A 290 -0.78 -9.71 -10.53
N PRO A 291 -1.78 -9.21 -9.79
CA PRO A 291 -2.34 -7.89 -10.05
C PRO A 291 -1.39 -6.78 -9.56
N ASN A 292 -1.58 -5.58 -10.08
CA ASN A 292 -0.90 -4.36 -9.63
C ASN A 292 0.64 -4.46 -9.64
N VAL A 293 1.20 -5.13 -10.65
CA VAL A 293 2.65 -5.29 -10.82
C VAL A 293 3.14 -4.72 -12.13
N GLY A 294 4.36 -4.19 -12.09
CA GLY A 294 5.16 -3.84 -13.24
C GLY A 294 6.54 -4.50 -13.16
N LEU A 295 7.33 -4.31 -14.19
CA LEU A 295 8.67 -4.88 -14.29
C LEU A 295 9.71 -3.77 -14.53
N LEU A 296 10.84 -3.90 -13.85
CA LEU A 296 12.06 -3.17 -14.18
C LEU A 296 13.12 -4.18 -14.64
N VAL A 297 13.54 -4.07 -15.90
CA VAL A 297 14.49 -5.00 -16.51
C VAL A 297 15.90 -4.43 -16.40
N CYS A 298 16.80 -5.14 -15.70
CA CYS A 298 18.22 -4.83 -15.68
C CYS A 298 18.90 -5.53 -16.84
N LEU A 299 19.46 -4.75 -17.77
CA LEU A 299 20.08 -5.26 -18.98
C LEU A 299 21.59 -5.41 -18.78
N GLY A 300 22.06 -6.64 -18.53
CA GLY A 300 23.47 -6.97 -18.64
C GLY A 300 24.38 -6.43 -17.53
N GLU A 301 23.86 -6.00 -16.41
CA GLU A 301 24.63 -5.42 -15.31
C GLU A 301 25.37 -6.45 -14.45
N ALA A 302 24.98 -7.68 -14.45
CA ALA A 302 25.56 -8.72 -13.58
C ALA A 302 26.95 -9.21 -14.00
#